data_949b7e49ff6b4c6aeff3e990d9661908
#
_entry.id   949b7e49ff6b4c6aeff3e990d9661908
#
_cell.length_a   1.000
_cell.length_b   1.000
_cell.length_c   1.000
_cell.angle_alpha   90.00
_cell.angle_beta   90.00
_cell.angle_gamma   90.00
#
_symmetry.space_group_name_H-M   'P 1'
#
loop_
_entity.id
_entity.type
_entity.pdbx_description
1 polymer ?
#
loop_
_entity_poly.entity_id
_entity_poly.type
_entity_poly.pdbx_seq_one_letter_code
_entity_poly.pdbx_strand_id
1 'polypeptide(L)'
;EQDTFPPGLDEQVIKRISEIKNEPQWLLNWRLKAYKHWLKMKEPTWAKVQYDPIDYQAISYYSAPRKKSAGSLDEIDPEILDTYTKLGIPLDEQKMMEGVAVDAVFDSVSVATTFKESLKKAGVIFCPFSEAVQDHPELVKKYLGAVVPYSDNYYATLNSAVFTDGSFVYITKGV
;
A
#
# COMPACT_ATOMS: atom_id res chain seq x y z
N GLU A 1 14.72 -8.18 -12.06
CA GLU A 1 15.35 -6.91 -11.67
C GLU A 1 14.30 -6.01 -11.02
N GLN A 2 14.61 -5.41 -9.88
CA GLN A 2 13.75 -4.52 -9.11
C GLN A 2 14.26 -3.08 -9.20
N ASP A 3 13.34 -2.12 -9.27
CA ASP A 3 13.65 -0.72 -9.08
C ASP A 3 13.54 -0.40 -7.59
N THR A 4 14.67 -0.38 -6.89
CA THR A 4 14.76 -0.15 -5.45
C THR A 4 15.44 1.18 -5.18
N PHE A 5 14.87 1.99 -4.28
CA PHE A 5 15.52 3.22 -3.82
C PHE A 5 16.72 2.88 -2.91
N PRO A 6 17.75 3.74 -2.90
CA PRO A 6 18.79 3.63 -1.89
C PRO A 6 18.18 3.80 -0.48
N PRO A 7 18.81 3.23 0.56
CA PRO A 7 18.40 3.44 1.94
C PRO A 7 18.36 4.91 2.32
N GLY A 8 17.47 5.24 3.23
CA GLY A 8 17.30 6.57 3.79
C GLY A 8 15.88 7.13 3.63
N LEU A 9 15.50 8.01 4.55
CA LEU A 9 14.20 8.66 4.55
C LEU A 9 14.36 10.16 4.75
N ASP A 10 13.95 10.90 3.74
CA ASP A 10 13.85 12.37 3.74
C ASP A 10 12.65 12.85 2.91
N GLU A 11 12.46 14.15 2.81
CA GLU A 11 11.39 14.72 1.99
C GLU A 11 11.55 14.39 0.49
N GLN A 12 12.77 14.15 -0.01
CA GLN A 12 13.01 13.85 -1.42
C GLN A 12 12.55 12.42 -1.74
N VAL A 13 12.80 11.47 -0.84
CA VAL A 13 12.29 10.10 -0.97
C VAL A 13 10.76 10.11 -1.06
N ILE A 14 10.09 10.86 -0.19
CA ILE A 14 8.62 10.97 -0.18
C ILE A 14 8.10 11.60 -1.47
N LYS A 15 8.72 12.67 -1.95
CA LYS A 15 8.37 13.33 -3.21
C LYS A 15 8.55 12.37 -4.39
N ARG A 16 9.64 11.60 -4.40
CA ARG A 16 9.92 10.63 -5.45
C ARG A 16 8.92 9.46 -5.47
N ILE A 17 8.51 8.96 -4.29
CA ILE A 17 7.41 7.97 -4.20
C ILE A 17 6.13 8.54 -4.83
N SER A 18 5.74 9.75 -4.45
CA SER A 18 4.55 10.42 -4.95
C SER A 18 4.61 10.67 -6.47
N GLU A 19 5.78 11.02 -6.99
CA GLU A 19 6.02 11.23 -8.43
C GLU A 19 5.88 9.92 -9.22
N ILE A 20 6.53 8.83 -8.78
CA ILE A 20 6.44 7.51 -9.43
C ILE A 20 4.99 6.99 -9.44
N LYS A 21 4.25 7.23 -8.35
CA LYS A 21 2.84 6.86 -8.22
C LYS A 21 1.90 7.83 -8.92
N ASN A 22 2.43 8.89 -9.53
CA ASN A 22 1.64 9.95 -10.20
C ASN A 22 0.54 10.50 -9.28
N GLU A 23 0.88 10.72 -8.01
CA GLU A 23 -0.09 11.16 -7.01
C GLU A 23 -0.46 12.63 -7.16
N PRO A 24 -1.72 13.00 -6.87
CA PRO A 24 -2.12 14.40 -6.87
C PRO A 24 -1.46 15.17 -5.70
N GLN A 25 -1.29 16.48 -5.88
CA GLN A 25 -0.60 17.34 -4.91
C GLN A 25 -1.18 17.28 -3.50
N TRP A 26 -2.48 17.06 -3.35
CA TRP A 26 -3.10 16.96 -2.02
C TRP A 26 -2.59 15.75 -1.23
N LEU A 27 -2.32 14.61 -1.90
CA LEU A 27 -1.79 13.40 -1.25
C LEU A 27 -0.32 13.58 -0.89
N LEU A 28 0.49 14.18 -1.77
CA LEU A 28 1.86 14.56 -1.43
C LEU A 28 1.91 15.48 -0.20
N ASN A 29 1.06 16.49 -0.16
CA ASN A 29 0.98 17.40 0.99
C ASN A 29 0.62 16.66 2.29
N TRP A 30 -0.28 15.69 2.21
CA TRP A 30 -0.67 14.84 3.34
C TRP A 30 0.51 13.99 3.83
N ARG A 31 1.26 13.36 2.93
CA ARG A 31 2.49 12.60 3.23
C ARG A 31 3.55 13.46 3.92
N LEU A 32 3.85 14.62 3.36
CA LEU A 32 4.84 15.54 3.91
C LEU A 32 4.43 16.07 5.30
N LYS A 33 3.14 16.28 5.52
CA LYS A 33 2.60 16.64 6.83
C LYS A 33 2.79 15.52 7.85
N ALA A 34 2.53 14.27 7.46
CA ALA A 34 2.78 13.10 8.29
C ALA A 34 4.27 12.97 8.63
N TYR A 35 5.15 13.08 7.64
CA TYR A 35 6.60 13.01 7.85
C TYR A 35 7.11 14.08 8.83
N LYS A 36 6.70 15.34 8.66
CA LYS A 36 7.06 16.42 9.58
C LYS A 36 6.54 16.20 11.00
N HIS A 37 5.42 15.51 11.14
CA HIS A 37 4.89 15.11 12.44
C HIS A 37 5.74 13.99 13.04
N TRP A 38 6.05 12.95 12.25
CA TRP A 38 6.87 11.81 12.67
C TRP A 38 8.26 12.22 13.20
N LEU A 39 8.92 13.18 12.55
CA LEU A 39 10.22 13.70 12.99
C LEU A 39 10.20 14.31 14.41
N LYS A 40 9.03 14.66 14.93
CA LYS A 40 8.84 15.20 16.29
C LYS A 40 8.44 14.14 17.30
N MET A 41 8.09 12.94 16.85
CA MET A 41 7.65 11.83 17.69
C MET A 41 8.85 11.04 18.22
N LYS A 42 8.60 10.30 19.27
CA LYS A 42 9.53 9.29 19.78
C LYS A 42 8.94 7.92 19.59
N GLU A 43 9.79 6.97 19.23
CA GLU A 43 9.39 5.58 19.16
C GLU A 43 8.89 5.09 20.53
N PRO A 44 7.76 4.37 20.58
CA PRO A 44 7.18 3.92 21.84
C PRO A 44 8.06 2.85 22.50
N THR A 45 8.22 2.94 23.82
CA THR A 45 9.04 2.01 24.62
C THR A 45 8.22 1.21 25.63
N TRP A 46 6.89 1.35 25.62
CA TRP A 46 5.98 0.72 26.60
C TRP A 46 5.73 -0.77 26.31
N ALA A 47 5.96 -1.23 25.10
CA ALA A 47 5.76 -2.64 24.75
C ALA A 47 6.82 -3.52 25.43
N LYS A 48 6.38 -4.65 26.00
CA LYS A 48 7.27 -5.63 26.66
C LYS A 48 7.89 -6.58 25.62
N VAL A 49 8.45 -6.02 24.56
CA VAL A 49 9.19 -6.75 23.51
C VAL A 49 10.62 -6.23 23.50
N GLN A 50 11.56 -7.14 23.22
CA GLN A 50 12.97 -6.80 23.08
C GLN A 50 13.34 -6.98 21.61
N TYR A 51 13.83 -5.92 21.00
CA TYR A 51 14.40 -5.90 19.65
C TYR A 51 15.52 -4.87 19.61
N ASP A 52 16.43 -5.05 18.67
CA ASP A 52 17.47 -4.06 18.44
C ASP A 52 16.88 -2.75 17.92
N PRO A 53 17.45 -1.59 18.28
CA PRO A 53 16.98 -0.31 17.77
C PRO A 53 16.90 -0.29 16.24
N ILE A 54 15.78 0.16 15.70
CA ILE A 54 15.58 0.24 14.26
C ILE A 54 16.31 1.47 13.72
N ASP A 55 17.22 1.25 12.77
CA ASP A 55 17.80 2.34 11.99
C ASP A 55 16.92 2.64 10.76
N TYR A 56 16.05 3.63 10.90
CA TYR A 56 15.14 4.06 9.83
C TYR A 56 15.89 4.67 8.62
N GLN A 57 17.17 5.01 8.75
CA GLN A 57 17.99 5.49 7.64
C GLN A 57 18.69 4.35 6.87
N ALA A 58 18.71 3.14 7.43
CA ALA A 58 19.22 1.95 6.76
C ALA A 58 18.17 1.21 5.93
N ILE A 59 16.91 1.66 5.93
CA ILE A 59 15.78 1.04 5.23
C ILE A 59 15.57 1.70 3.85
N SER A 60 15.33 0.89 2.82
CA SER A 60 14.78 1.35 1.55
C SER A 60 13.26 1.45 1.63
N TYR A 61 12.69 2.58 1.24
CA TYR A 61 11.25 2.87 1.36
C TYR A 61 10.46 2.66 0.07
N TYR A 62 11.10 2.21 -0.99
CA TYR A 62 10.43 1.84 -2.23
C TYR A 62 11.20 0.74 -2.95
N SER A 63 10.47 -0.29 -3.37
CA SER A 63 10.95 -1.32 -4.27
C SER A 63 9.79 -1.78 -5.16
N ALA A 64 10.02 -1.93 -6.44
CA ALA A 64 8.99 -2.39 -7.37
C ALA A 64 9.58 -3.34 -8.41
N PRO A 65 8.84 -4.42 -8.80
CA PRO A 65 9.21 -5.24 -9.93
C PRO A 65 9.12 -4.42 -11.22
N ARG A 66 10.00 -4.66 -12.18
CA ARG A 66 9.99 -3.93 -13.48
C ARG A 66 8.84 -4.33 -14.41
N LYS A 67 8.12 -5.40 -14.12
CA LYS A 67 6.97 -5.85 -14.90
C LYS A 67 5.68 -5.18 -14.41
N LYS A 68 4.77 -4.89 -15.36
CA LYS A 68 3.45 -4.30 -15.07
C LYS A 68 2.56 -5.27 -14.28
N SER A 69 1.56 -4.70 -13.58
CA SER A 69 0.53 -5.46 -12.87
C SER A 69 -0.21 -6.42 -13.80
N ALA A 70 -0.51 -7.61 -13.31
CA ALA A 70 -1.29 -8.63 -14.01
C ALA A 70 -2.81 -8.42 -13.78
N GLY A 71 -3.62 -8.80 -14.76
CA GLY A 71 -5.09 -8.75 -14.65
C GLY A 71 -5.69 -9.92 -13.87
N SER A 72 -4.91 -10.99 -13.68
CA SER A 72 -5.28 -12.18 -12.92
C SER A 72 -4.08 -12.80 -12.23
N LEU A 73 -4.34 -13.68 -11.25
CA LEU A 73 -3.29 -14.42 -10.54
C LEU A 73 -2.47 -15.33 -11.46
N ASP A 74 -3.08 -15.85 -12.53
CA ASP A 74 -2.40 -16.73 -13.50
C ASP A 74 -1.40 -15.98 -14.40
N GLU A 75 -1.47 -14.64 -14.44
CA GLU A 75 -0.57 -13.77 -15.21
C GLU A 75 0.60 -13.22 -14.37
N ILE A 76 0.63 -13.53 -13.07
CA ILE A 76 1.70 -13.09 -12.17
C ILE A 76 3.01 -13.80 -12.53
N ASP A 77 4.12 -13.08 -12.39
CA ASP A 77 5.46 -13.65 -12.59
C ASP A 77 5.68 -14.86 -11.68
N PRO A 78 6.14 -16.00 -12.23
CA PRO A 78 6.41 -17.21 -11.46
C PRO A 78 7.31 -17.00 -10.23
N GLU A 79 8.27 -16.08 -10.27
CA GLU A 79 9.12 -15.75 -9.13
C GLU A 79 8.34 -15.10 -7.98
N ILE A 80 7.33 -14.29 -8.30
CA ILE A 80 6.44 -13.67 -7.32
C ILE A 80 5.54 -14.74 -6.70
N LEU A 81 4.96 -15.64 -7.51
CA LEU A 81 4.15 -16.76 -7.03
C LEU A 81 4.95 -17.71 -6.11
N ASP A 82 6.20 -18.02 -6.47
CA ASP A 82 7.11 -18.81 -5.65
C ASP A 82 7.40 -18.12 -4.30
N THR A 83 7.59 -16.81 -4.33
CA THR A 83 7.78 -16.00 -3.12
C THR A 83 6.56 -16.06 -2.21
N TYR A 84 5.35 -15.91 -2.74
CA TYR A 84 4.11 -16.05 -1.96
C TYR A 84 3.95 -17.44 -1.38
N THR A 85 4.28 -18.47 -2.15
CA THR A 85 4.26 -19.86 -1.69
C THR A 85 5.23 -20.07 -0.53
N LYS A 86 6.45 -19.58 -0.63
CA LYS A 86 7.47 -19.66 0.44
C LYS A 86 7.07 -18.92 1.70
N LEU A 87 6.34 -17.83 1.56
CA LEU A 87 5.81 -17.05 2.68
C LEU A 87 4.53 -17.67 3.30
N GLY A 88 4.03 -18.76 2.74
CA GLY A 88 2.80 -19.40 3.20
C GLY A 88 1.54 -18.59 2.91
N ILE A 89 1.55 -17.74 1.89
CA ILE A 89 0.39 -16.95 1.48
C ILE A 89 -0.51 -17.85 0.62
N PRO A 90 -1.75 -18.13 1.04
CA PRO A 90 -2.60 -19.15 0.43
C PRO A 90 -3.27 -18.64 -0.86
N LEU A 91 -2.49 -18.47 -1.93
CA LEU A 91 -3.03 -18.06 -3.24
C LEU A 91 -3.93 -19.15 -3.86
N ASP A 92 -3.69 -20.43 -3.52
CA ASP A 92 -4.47 -21.56 -4.03
C ASP A 92 -5.84 -21.72 -3.34
N GLU A 93 -6.02 -21.22 -2.12
CA GLU A 93 -7.33 -21.19 -1.46
C GLU A 93 -8.33 -20.34 -2.24
N GLN A 94 -7.87 -19.38 -3.02
CA GLN A 94 -8.70 -18.52 -3.86
C GLN A 94 -9.30 -19.25 -5.06
N LYS A 95 -8.62 -20.25 -5.59
CA LYS A 95 -9.16 -21.13 -6.64
C LYS A 95 -10.26 -22.05 -6.10
N MET A 96 -10.26 -22.32 -4.79
CA MET A 96 -11.26 -23.19 -4.13
C MET A 96 -12.49 -22.42 -3.62
N MET A 97 -12.39 -21.11 -3.38
CA MET A 97 -13.50 -20.28 -2.91
C MET A 97 -13.98 -19.41 -4.06
N GLU A 98 -14.91 -19.93 -4.88
CA GLU A 98 -15.59 -19.12 -5.89
C GLU A 98 -16.13 -17.85 -5.26
N GLY A 99 -15.72 -16.68 -5.79
CA GLY A 99 -16.22 -15.38 -5.39
C GLY A 99 -15.39 -14.61 -4.35
N VAL A 100 -14.22 -15.08 -3.96
CA VAL A 100 -13.31 -14.29 -3.11
C VAL A 100 -12.50 -13.32 -3.97
N ALA A 101 -12.62 -12.02 -3.67
CA ALA A 101 -11.82 -10.98 -4.31
C ALA A 101 -10.49 -10.80 -3.59
N VAL A 102 -9.42 -10.67 -4.34
CA VAL A 102 -8.06 -10.49 -3.81
C VAL A 102 -7.33 -9.39 -4.54
N ASP A 103 -6.61 -8.60 -3.78
CA ASP A 103 -5.61 -7.66 -4.28
C ASP A 103 -4.23 -8.13 -3.81
N ALA A 104 -3.39 -8.55 -4.75
CA ALA A 104 -2.05 -9.02 -4.47
C ALA A 104 -1.05 -7.88 -4.59
N VAL A 105 -0.42 -7.53 -3.48
CA VAL A 105 0.61 -6.49 -3.42
C VAL A 105 1.98 -7.14 -3.24
N PHE A 106 2.93 -6.74 -4.05
CA PHE A 106 4.32 -7.16 -3.96
C PHE A 106 5.22 -5.93 -3.89
N ASP A 107 6.03 -5.85 -2.82
CA ASP A 107 6.83 -4.68 -2.50
C ASP A 107 5.96 -3.40 -2.45
N SER A 108 6.24 -2.45 -3.32
CA SER A 108 5.59 -1.14 -3.33
C SER A 108 4.46 -0.99 -4.35
N VAL A 109 4.03 -2.07 -4.98
CA VAL A 109 3.01 -2.04 -6.03
C VAL A 109 1.99 -3.18 -5.92
N SER A 110 0.74 -2.89 -6.30
CA SER A 110 -0.24 -3.94 -6.56
C SER A 110 0.10 -4.65 -7.88
N VAL A 111 0.17 -5.97 -7.85
CA VAL A 111 0.53 -6.78 -9.02
C VAL A 111 -0.66 -7.51 -9.63
N ALA A 112 -1.73 -7.73 -8.87
CA ALA A 112 -2.98 -8.32 -9.39
C ALA A 112 -4.18 -7.96 -8.51
N THR A 113 -5.32 -7.66 -9.15
CA THR A 113 -6.62 -7.49 -8.50
C THR A 113 -7.65 -8.35 -9.22
N THR A 114 -8.31 -9.27 -8.48
CA THR A 114 -9.27 -10.22 -9.05
C THR A 114 -10.72 -9.74 -8.90
N PHE A 115 -11.61 -10.24 -9.73
CA PHE A 115 -13.07 -9.99 -9.67
C PHE A 115 -13.50 -8.52 -9.75
N LYS A 116 -12.62 -7.60 -10.14
CA LYS A 116 -12.86 -6.16 -10.18
C LYS A 116 -14.14 -5.79 -10.95
N GLU A 117 -14.32 -6.34 -12.14
CA GLU A 117 -15.47 -6.02 -13.00
C GLU A 117 -16.79 -6.61 -12.49
N SER A 118 -16.77 -7.80 -11.90
CA SER A 118 -17.97 -8.41 -11.31
C SER A 118 -18.41 -7.66 -10.05
N LEU A 119 -17.48 -7.24 -9.21
CA LEU A 119 -17.75 -6.41 -8.03
C LEU A 119 -18.28 -5.04 -8.41
N LYS A 120 -17.72 -4.41 -9.44
CA LYS A 120 -18.21 -3.14 -9.97
C LYS A 120 -19.66 -3.22 -10.44
N LYS A 121 -20.06 -4.32 -11.12
CA LYS A 121 -21.45 -4.58 -11.51
C LYS A 121 -22.38 -4.74 -10.30
N ALA A 122 -21.87 -5.26 -9.20
CA ALA A 122 -22.58 -5.38 -7.93
C ALA A 122 -22.62 -4.07 -7.11
N GLY A 123 -21.98 -3.00 -7.56
CA GLY A 123 -21.92 -1.72 -6.84
C GLY A 123 -20.80 -1.63 -5.80
N VAL A 124 -19.81 -2.52 -5.90
CA VAL A 124 -18.60 -2.51 -5.04
C VAL A 124 -17.41 -2.01 -5.82
N ILE A 125 -16.69 -1.04 -5.27
CA ILE A 125 -15.38 -0.64 -5.77
C ILE A 125 -14.33 -1.46 -5.04
N PHE A 126 -13.53 -2.22 -5.79
CA PHE A 126 -12.39 -2.95 -5.29
C PHE A 126 -11.21 -2.77 -6.24
N CYS A 127 -10.20 -2.05 -5.81
CA CYS A 127 -9.04 -1.73 -6.64
C CYS A 127 -7.81 -1.41 -5.78
N PRO A 128 -6.61 -1.36 -6.37
CA PRO A 128 -5.44 -0.81 -5.71
C PRO A 128 -5.67 0.61 -5.21
N PHE A 129 -5.07 0.98 -4.09
CA PHE A 129 -5.19 2.34 -3.56
C PHE A 129 -4.67 3.38 -4.55
N SER A 130 -3.57 3.09 -5.25
CA SER A 130 -3.01 3.96 -6.29
C SER A 130 -4.01 4.26 -7.42
N GLU A 131 -4.84 3.29 -7.80
CA GLU A 131 -5.93 3.49 -8.76
C GLU A 131 -7.07 4.31 -8.14
N ALA A 132 -7.48 3.98 -6.90
CA ALA A 132 -8.55 4.72 -6.21
C ALA A 132 -8.23 6.21 -6.06
N VAL A 133 -6.96 6.57 -5.87
CA VAL A 133 -6.50 7.97 -5.81
C VAL A 133 -6.78 8.72 -7.11
N GLN A 134 -6.70 8.03 -8.27
CA GLN A 134 -6.95 8.63 -9.59
C GLN A 134 -8.44 8.63 -9.92
N ASP A 135 -9.11 7.50 -9.74
CA ASP A 135 -10.47 7.29 -10.24
C ASP A 135 -11.54 7.73 -9.22
N HIS A 136 -11.23 7.73 -7.93
CA HIS A 136 -12.16 8.03 -6.83
C HIS A 136 -11.57 9.01 -5.80
N PRO A 137 -10.94 10.14 -6.23
CA PRO A 137 -10.20 11.02 -5.33
C PRO A 137 -11.05 11.59 -4.18
N GLU A 138 -12.33 11.85 -4.41
CA GLU A 138 -13.20 12.41 -3.38
C GLU A 138 -13.52 11.40 -2.26
N LEU A 139 -13.66 10.12 -2.61
CA LEU A 139 -13.82 9.06 -1.60
C LEU A 139 -12.52 8.88 -0.79
N VAL A 140 -11.37 8.86 -1.47
CA VAL A 140 -10.08 8.74 -0.80
C VAL A 140 -9.85 9.92 0.14
N LYS A 141 -10.05 11.16 -0.31
CA LYS A 141 -9.94 12.36 0.54
C LYS A 141 -10.84 12.32 1.76
N LYS A 142 -12.07 11.81 1.58
CA LYS A 142 -13.06 11.73 2.66
C LYS A 142 -12.66 10.73 3.75
N TYR A 143 -12.08 9.60 3.37
CA TYR A 143 -11.89 8.47 4.29
C TYR A 143 -10.43 8.24 4.71
N LEU A 144 -9.45 8.68 3.92
CA LEU A 144 -8.03 8.55 4.29
C LEU A 144 -7.74 9.28 5.59
N GLY A 145 -7.30 8.51 6.59
CA GLY A 145 -7.01 9.05 7.91
C GLY A 145 -8.23 9.49 8.73
N ALA A 146 -9.47 9.13 8.31
CA ALA A 146 -10.68 9.51 9.04
C ALA A 146 -10.89 8.68 10.31
N VAL A 147 -10.42 7.43 10.34
CA VAL A 147 -10.51 6.54 11.52
C VAL A 147 -9.18 6.52 12.26
N VAL A 148 -8.08 6.25 11.58
CA VAL A 148 -6.73 6.36 12.13
C VAL A 148 -6.05 7.56 11.48
N PRO A 149 -5.98 8.71 12.15
CA PRO A 149 -5.36 9.89 11.58
C PRO A 149 -3.83 9.71 11.45
N TYR A 150 -3.23 10.44 10.51
CA TYR A 150 -1.78 10.38 10.29
C TYR A 150 -0.96 10.70 11.56
N SER A 151 -1.57 11.32 12.57
CA SER A 151 -0.93 11.73 13.83
C SER A 151 -1.25 10.80 15.02
N ASP A 152 -1.87 9.64 14.77
CA ASP A 152 -2.35 8.75 15.84
C ASP A 152 -1.20 8.18 16.68
N ASN A 153 -0.26 7.52 16.06
CA ASN A 153 0.90 6.93 16.72
C ASN A 153 2.13 6.93 15.81
N TYR A 154 3.29 6.62 16.41
CA TYR A 154 4.58 6.66 15.71
C TYR A 154 4.60 5.87 14.39
N TYR A 155 4.12 4.63 14.40
CA TYR A 155 4.15 3.76 13.23
C TYR A 155 3.06 4.11 12.21
N ALA A 156 1.86 4.48 12.65
CA ALA A 156 0.81 4.96 11.76
C ALA A 156 1.24 6.26 11.05
N THR A 157 1.95 7.12 11.76
CA THR A 157 2.49 8.37 11.20
C THR A 157 3.57 8.10 10.16
N LEU A 158 4.52 7.19 10.46
CA LEU A 158 5.53 6.76 9.48
C LEU A 158 4.88 6.13 8.26
N ASN A 159 3.97 5.18 8.46
CA ASN A 159 3.23 4.54 7.37
C ASN A 159 2.51 5.58 6.51
N SER A 160 1.87 6.57 7.12
CA SER A 160 1.19 7.65 6.41
C SER A 160 2.12 8.46 5.50
N ALA A 161 3.39 8.59 5.87
CA ALA A 161 4.37 9.28 5.04
C ALA A 161 4.87 8.44 3.86
N VAL A 162 5.03 7.12 4.05
CA VAL A 162 5.81 6.28 3.13
C VAL A 162 5.04 5.13 2.47
N PHE A 163 3.77 4.89 2.81
CA PHE A 163 3.01 3.81 2.17
C PHE A 163 3.01 3.96 0.65
N THR A 164 3.04 2.85 -0.06
CA THR A 164 3.24 2.87 -1.52
C THR A 164 2.03 2.35 -2.27
N ASP A 165 1.32 1.39 -1.72
CA ASP A 165 0.05 0.91 -2.23
C ASP A 165 -0.77 0.26 -1.11
N GLY A 166 -1.92 -0.29 -1.46
CA GLY A 166 -2.83 -0.98 -0.58
C GLY A 166 -4.12 -1.31 -1.31
N SER A 167 -5.05 -1.92 -0.62
CA SER A 167 -6.35 -2.27 -1.18
C SER A 167 -7.38 -1.20 -0.80
N PHE A 168 -8.14 -0.74 -1.79
CA PHE A 168 -9.29 0.14 -1.60
C PHE A 168 -10.58 -0.63 -1.84
N VAL A 169 -11.44 -0.67 -0.82
CA VAL A 169 -12.76 -1.31 -0.90
C VAL A 169 -13.82 -0.30 -0.48
N TYR A 170 -14.80 -0.08 -1.34
CA TYR A 170 -15.97 0.75 -1.02
C TYR A 170 -17.25 0.04 -1.44
N ILE A 171 -18.13 -0.17 -0.47
CA ILE A 171 -19.41 -0.83 -0.66
C ILE A 171 -20.52 0.22 -0.53
N THR A 172 -21.33 0.38 -1.57
CA THR A 172 -22.42 1.35 -1.56
C THR A 172 -23.56 0.87 -0.65
N LYS A 173 -24.37 1.81 -0.16
CA LYS A 173 -25.51 1.50 0.70
C LYS A 173 -26.54 0.64 -0.05
N GLY A 174 -26.88 -0.52 0.52
CA GLY A 174 -27.89 -1.44 -0.03
C GLY A 174 -27.32 -2.57 -0.88
N VAL A 175 -26.00 -2.66 -0.96
CA VAL A 175 -25.28 -3.80 -1.59
C VAL A 175 -24.95 -4.85 -0.53
#